data_37374a61dab472a2064434fd459965a8
#
_entry.id   37374a61dab472a2064434fd459965a8
#
_cell.length_a   1.000
_cell.length_b   1.000
_cell.length_c   1.000
_cell.angle_alpha   90.00
_cell.angle_beta   90.00
_cell.angle_gamma   90.00
#
_symmetry.space_group_name_H-M   'P 1'
#
loop_
_entity.id
_entity.type
_entity.pdbx_description
1 polymer ?
#
loop_
_entity_poly.entity_id
_entity_poly.type
_entity_poly.pdbx_seq_one_letter_code
_entity_poly.pdbx_strand_id
1 'polypeptide(L)'
;LTLFIGARYGISRRHSQLVSFISSLSTTGLVIGVALLVLVLSIMNGFDRELRERILGIMPHATLYHRQGIVDPAPLLEQAKTLPHVVAAAPFVQLQGLVSHQKRVTPINIFGIEPDLELQLSALKDYLPRSVFDELSASAQGIILGKGIADKLQLEVGDSVTLIIPAAGERATPGISMLNVIGILDSGTEIDQALGLMGLQQASVLSAFPGRVTGVRLQLDDLFAAPLVINSWVSDLPIGYYGSNWTRTQGNLYEAIQMSKRLVELLLFLIIAIAAFNLVSTLIMVVVDKQGDIAILRTLGASTGEIIGIFMVQGGLIGVVGTSLGVILGVVLSLCVTDLVQWLERILGVQFLQSDVYPISYLPSDLQWSDVGQIALTALVISFFASLYPAWRASRIQPADALRYE
;
A
#
# COMPACT_ATOMS: atom_id res chain seq x y z
N LEU A 1 35.38 26.64 -18.86
CA LEU A 1 35.68 25.93 -20.11
C LEU A 1 35.03 24.54 -20.12
N THR A 2 35.22 23.72 -19.09
CA THR A 2 34.71 22.36 -18.94
C THR A 2 33.20 22.25 -19.07
N LEU A 3 32.41 23.14 -18.40
CA LEU A 3 30.96 23.23 -18.50
C LEU A 3 30.49 23.54 -19.93
N PHE A 4 31.13 24.48 -20.60
CA PHE A 4 30.78 24.91 -21.95
C PHE A 4 31.01 23.80 -22.98
N ILE A 5 32.20 23.16 -22.91
CA ILE A 5 32.54 22.06 -23.81
C ILE A 5 31.69 20.83 -23.55
N GLY A 6 31.47 20.45 -22.27
CA GLY A 6 30.66 19.33 -21.88
C GLY A 6 29.18 19.47 -22.32
N ALA A 7 28.57 20.64 -22.13
CA ALA A 7 27.24 20.96 -22.60
C ALA A 7 27.13 20.91 -24.14
N ARG A 8 28.13 21.47 -24.84
CA ARG A 8 28.18 21.46 -26.31
C ARG A 8 28.33 20.05 -26.88
N TYR A 9 29.11 19.20 -26.21
CA TYR A 9 29.22 17.77 -26.62
C TYR A 9 27.90 17.03 -26.44
N GLY A 10 27.10 17.35 -25.44
CA GLY A 10 25.76 16.77 -25.23
C GLY A 10 24.72 17.22 -26.28
N ILE A 11 24.82 18.44 -26.82
CA ILE A 11 23.80 19.08 -27.67
C ILE A 11 24.18 19.04 -29.17
N SER A 12 25.45 18.87 -29.52
CA SER A 12 25.93 18.99 -30.89
C SER A 12 25.48 17.84 -31.79
N ARG A 13 24.66 18.14 -32.81
CA ARG A 13 24.11 17.21 -33.81
C ARG A 13 25.09 16.79 -34.96
N ARG A 14 26.36 17.19 -34.92
CA ARG A 14 27.32 16.92 -36.02
C ARG A 14 28.18 15.67 -35.79
N HIS A 15 27.59 14.57 -35.36
CA HIS A 15 28.30 13.30 -35.16
C HIS A 15 27.74 12.18 -36.04
N SER A 16 28.48 11.08 -36.13
CA SER A 16 28.04 9.91 -36.87
C SER A 16 26.60 9.54 -36.41
N GLN A 17 25.74 9.23 -37.34
CA GLN A 17 24.34 8.86 -37.07
C GLN A 17 24.23 7.77 -36.01
N LEU A 18 25.21 6.88 -35.91
CA LEU A 18 25.32 5.82 -34.93
C LEU A 18 25.45 6.33 -33.49
N VAL A 19 26.35 7.31 -33.24
CA VAL A 19 26.57 7.85 -31.86
C VAL A 19 25.36 8.62 -31.39
N SER A 20 24.72 9.41 -32.25
CA SER A 20 23.48 10.10 -31.94
C SER A 20 22.34 9.12 -31.62
N PHE A 21 22.22 8.02 -32.40
CA PHE A 21 21.25 6.97 -32.17
C PHE A 21 21.46 6.28 -30.80
N ILE A 22 22.69 5.89 -30.49
CA ILE A 22 23.02 5.20 -29.23
C ILE A 22 22.81 6.12 -28.02
N SER A 23 23.21 7.40 -28.12
CA SER A 23 22.96 8.38 -27.06
C SER A 23 21.47 8.62 -26.84
N SER A 24 20.66 8.70 -27.91
CA SER A 24 19.22 8.81 -27.80
C SER A 24 18.60 7.56 -27.17
N LEU A 25 19.05 6.36 -27.57
CA LEU A 25 18.60 5.09 -27.00
C LEU A 25 18.88 5.00 -25.51
N SER A 26 20.07 5.47 -25.07
CA SER A 26 20.43 5.48 -23.65
C SER A 26 19.58 6.46 -22.84
N THR A 27 19.38 7.68 -23.36
CA THR A 27 18.51 8.66 -22.70
C THR A 27 17.08 8.14 -22.62
N THR A 28 16.56 7.54 -23.70
CA THR A 28 15.22 6.92 -23.71
C THR A 28 15.13 5.76 -22.72
N GLY A 29 16.16 4.93 -22.64
CA GLY A 29 16.23 3.85 -21.64
C GLY A 29 16.15 4.36 -20.20
N LEU A 30 16.86 5.47 -19.88
CA LEU A 30 16.78 6.12 -18.58
C LEU A 30 15.39 6.72 -18.32
N VAL A 31 14.81 7.40 -19.32
CA VAL A 31 13.46 7.96 -19.24
C VAL A 31 12.42 6.87 -18.94
N ILE A 32 12.45 5.77 -19.71
CA ILE A 32 11.53 4.66 -19.51
C ILE A 32 11.76 4.01 -18.13
N GLY A 33 13.02 3.79 -17.74
CA GLY A 33 13.36 3.21 -16.47
C GLY A 33 12.80 4.03 -15.29
N VAL A 34 13.05 5.34 -15.28
CA VAL A 34 12.54 6.24 -14.24
C VAL A 34 11.01 6.33 -14.28
N ALA A 35 10.40 6.39 -15.47
CA ALA A 35 8.94 6.43 -15.62
C ALA A 35 8.27 5.17 -15.09
N LEU A 36 8.82 3.99 -15.40
CA LEU A 36 8.32 2.70 -14.87
C LEU A 36 8.47 2.61 -13.36
N LEU A 37 9.57 3.13 -12.79
CA LEU A 37 9.76 3.16 -11.34
C LEU A 37 8.68 3.99 -10.64
N VAL A 38 8.41 5.21 -11.13
CA VAL A 38 7.36 6.07 -10.59
C VAL A 38 6.00 5.38 -10.72
N LEU A 39 5.69 4.80 -11.87
CA LEU A 39 4.42 4.11 -12.11
C LEU A 39 4.22 2.91 -11.18
N VAL A 40 5.22 2.03 -11.09
CA VAL A 40 5.13 0.80 -10.27
C VAL A 40 4.98 1.15 -8.79
N LEU A 41 5.75 2.12 -8.27
CA LEU A 41 5.60 2.57 -6.88
C LEU A 41 4.24 3.20 -6.63
N SER A 42 3.73 4.02 -7.55
CA SER A 42 2.39 4.61 -7.42
C SER A 42 1.29 3.57 -7.39
N ILE A 43 1.36 2.53 -8.23
CA ILE A 43 0.43 1.41 -8.20
C ILE A 43 0.53 0.67 -6.86
N MET A 44 1.75 0.42 -6.39
CA MET A 44 1.98 -0.28 -5.13
C MET A 44 1.43 0.49 -3.92
N ASN A 45 1.68 1.81 -3.89
CA ASN A 45 1.09 2.69 -2.86
C ASN A 45 -0.44 2.71 -2.93
N GLY A 46 -0.99 2.70 -4.14
CA GLY A 46 -2.44 2.60 -4.36
C GLY A 46 -3.02 1.31 -3.77
N PHE A 47 -2.40 0.17 -4.02
CA PHE A 47 -2.80 -1.10 -3.40
C PHE A 47 -2.67 -1.08 -1.87
N ASP A 48 -1.56 -0.57 -1.33
CA ASP A 48 -1.35 -0.47 0.12
C ASP A 48 -2.43 0.41 0.78
N ARG A 49 -2.78 1.54 0.14
CA ARG A 49 -3.87 2.43 0.61
C ARG A 49 -5.23 1.73 0.58
N GLU A 50 -5.61 1.11 -0.54
CA GLU A 50 -6.89 0.41 -0.66
C GLU A 50 -7.03 -0.74 0.36
N LEU A 51 -5.97 -1.50 0.57
CA LEU A 51 -5.96 -2.57 1.57
C LEU A 51 -6.14 -2.01 2.98
N ARG A 52 -5.50 -0.88 3.31
CA ARG A 52 -5.64 -0.22 4.61
C ARG A 52 -7.05 0.35 4.81
N GLU A 53 -7.58 1.06 3.83
CA GLU A 53 -8.86 1.76 3.95
C GLU A 53 -10.03 0.78 3.93
N ARG A 54 -10.05 -0.17 3.02
CA ARG A 54 -11.20 -1.06 2.83
C ARG A 54 -11.21 -2.27 3.75
N ILE A 55 -10.07 -2.96 3.92
CA ILE A 55 -10.03 -4.18 4.70
C ILE A 55 -9.77 -3.86 6.18
N LEU A 56 -8.75 -3.05 6.44
CA LEU A 56 -8.34 -2.73 7.81
C LEU A 56 -9.11 -1.55 8.41
N GLY A 57 -9.82 -0.76 7.61
CA GLY A 57 -10.69 0.31 8.10
C GLY A 57 -11.93 -0.20 8.85
N ILE A 58 -12.44 -1.40 8.51
CA ILE A 58 -13.59 -2.01 9.20
C ILE A 58 -13.14 -2.89 10.36
N MET A 59 -11.94 -3.51 10.24
CA MET A 59 -11.40 -4.39 11.27
C MET A 59 -10.60 -3.62 12.33
N PRO A 60 -10.67 -4.04 13.61
CA PRO A 60 -9.84 -3.44 14.63
C PRO A 60 -8.36 -3.73 14.39
N HIS A 61 -7.49 -2.73 14.59
CA HIS A 61 -6.05 -2.88 14.38
C HIS A 61 -5.41 -3.74 15.46
N ALA A 62 -5.87 -3.58 16.71
CA ALA A 62 -5.51 -4.42 17.83
C ALA A 62 -6.72 -4.67 18.73
N THR A 63 -6.70 -5.78 19.44
CA THR A 63 -7.81 -6.20 20.30
C THR A 63 -7.26 -6.82 21.58
N LEU A 64 -7.72 -6.32 22.70
CA LEU A 64 -7.48 -6.91 24.01
C LEU A 64 -8.66 -7.81 24.36
N TYR A 65 -8.40 -9.03 24.76
CA TYR A 65 -9.39 -10.01 25.21
C TYR A 65 -9.16 -10.40 26.67
N HIS A 66 -10.21 -10.89 27.31
CA HIS A 66 -10.11 -11.55 28.61
C HIS A 66 -10.82 -12.90 28.58
N ARG A 67 -10.19 -13.93 29.17
CA ARG A 67 -10.69 -15.32 29.09
C ARG A 67 -12.10 -15.52 29.65
N GLN A 68 -12.50 -14.73 30.66
CA GLN A 68 -13.81 -14.83 31.31
C GLN A 68 -14.67 -13.59 31.04
N GLY A 69 -14.33 -12.80 30.03
CA GLY A 69 -14.96 -11.50 29.76
C GLY A 69 -14.54 -10.42 30.79
N ILE A 70 -14.83 -9.18 30.47
CA ILE A 70 -14.51 -7.99 31.25
C ILE A 70 -15.81 -7.44 31.83
N VAL A 71 -15.89 -7.28 33.15
CA VAL A 71 -17.08 -6.79 33.82
C VAL A 71 -17.24 -5.28 33.65
N ASP A 72 -16.15 -4.54 33.84
CA ASP A 72 -16.12 -3.08 33.66
C ASP A 72 -15.00 -2.72 32.67
N PRO A 73 -15.33 -2.32 31.45
CA PRO A 73 -14.34 -1.91 30.45
C PRO A 73 -13.83 -0.47 30.68
N ALA A 74 -14.49 0.38 31.48
CA ALA A 74 -14.17 1.80 31.57
C ALA A 74 -12.70 2.10 31.98
N PRO A 75 -12.12 1.42 33.00
CA PRO A 75 -10.71 1.65 33.36
C PRO A 75 -9.74 1.29 32.21
N LEU A 76 -10.06 0.24 31.43
CA LEU A 76 -9.23 -0.17 30.30
C LEU A 76 -9.33 0.81 29.13
N LEU A 77 -10.51 1.40 28.91
CA LEU A 77 -10.69 2.43 27.87
C LEU A 77 -9.89 3.69 28.21
N GLU A 78 -9.88 4.12 29.48
CA GLU A 78 -9.05 5.26 29.89
C GLU A 78 -7.56 4.95 29.78
N GLN A 79 -7.13 3.76 30.16
CA GLN A 79 -5.75 3.34 29.98
C GLN A 79 -5.36 3.27 28.48
N ALA A 80 -6.25 2.75 27.62
CA ALA A 80 -6.02 2.68 26.18
C ALA A 80 -5.74 4.04 25.55
N LYS A 81 -6.40 5.12 26.02
CA LYS A 81 -6.17 6.49 25.54
C LYS A 81 -4.76 7.02 25.84
N THR A 82 -4.06 6.44 26.81
CA THR A 82 -2.68 6.84 27.16
C THR A 82 -1.61 6.08 26.38
N LEU A 83 -1.99 5.04 25.64
CA LEU A 83 -1.05 4.26 24.86
C LEU A 83 -0.60 5.03 23.61
N PRO A 84 0.67 4.87 23.20
CA PRO A 84 1.16 5.49 21.97
C PRO A 84 0.40 4.94 20.75
N HIS A 85 0.20 5.78 19.75
CA HIS A 85 -0.48 5.42 18.49
C HIS A 85 -1.97 5.07 18.60
N VAL A 86 -2.59 5.08 19.78
CA VAL A 86 -4.01 4.79 19.94
C VAL A 86 -4.84 6.05 19.64
N VAL A 87 -5.72 5.96 18.65
CA VAL A 87 -6.65 7.04 18.24
C VAL A 87 -8.01 6.88 18.90
N ALA A 88 -8.52 5.65 18.95
CA ALA A 88 -9.82 5.34 19.55
C ALA A 88 -9.81 3.93 20.16
N ALA A 89 -10.69 3.73 21.16
CA ALA A 89 -10.91 2.44 21.79
C ALA A 89 -12.40 2.24 22.07
N ALA A 90 -12.91 1.02 21.88
CA ALA A 90 -14.29 0.68 22.18
C ALA A 90 -14.41 -0.74 22.76
N PRO A 91 -15.33 -0.98 23.70
CA PRO A 91 -15.65 -2.31 24.17
C PRO A 91 -16.43 -3.06 23.09
N PHE A 92 -16.32 -4.37 23.10
CA PHE A 92 -17.09 -5.20 22.18
C PHE A 92 -17.44 -6.56 22.77
N VAL A 93 -18.49 -7.17 22.23
CA VAL A 93 -18.84 -8.58 22.46
C VAL A 93 -18.74 -9.31 21.15
N GLN A 94 -18.04 -10.44 21.13
CA GLN A 94 -17.94 -11.30 19.96
C GLN A 94 -18.73 -12.58 20.18
N LEU A 95 -19.62 -12.89 19.22
CA LEU A 95 -20.45 -14.07 19.20
C LEU A 95 -20.28 -14.79 17.87
N GLN A 96 -20.33 -16.11 17.93
CA GLN A 96 -20.45 -16.95 16.74
C GLN A 96 -21.76 -17.70 16.80
N GLY A 97 -22.48 -17.72 15.69
CA GLY A 97 -23.79 -18.35 15.64
C GLY A 97 -24.24 -18.67 14.24
N LEU A 98 -25.51 -19.01 14.15
CA LEU A 98 -26.20 -19.24 12.91
C LEU A 98 -27.36 -18.25 12.81
N VAL A 99 -27.52 -17.63 11.66
CA VAL A 99 -28.70 -16.86 11.35
C VAL A 99 -29.59 -17.65 10.39
N SER A 100 -30.86 -17.69 10.70
CA SER A 100 -31.86 -18.45 9.94
C SER A 100 -33.01 -17.56 9.49
N HIS A 101 -33.36 -17.65 8.24
CA HIS A 101 -34.59 -17.08 7.68
C HIS A 101 -35.31 -18.11 6.82
N GLN A 102 -36.59 -18.32 7.08
CA GLN A 102 -37.40 -19.36 6.43
C GLN A 102 -36.72 -20.75 6.51
N LYS A 103 -36.21 -21.29 5.39
CA LYS A 103 -35.57 -22.62 5.29
C LYS A 103 -34.07 -22.54 5.08
N ARG A 104 -33.48 -21.33 5.12
CA ARG A 104 -32.07 -21.11 4.87
C ARG A 104 -31.36 -20.78 6.18
N VAL A 105 -30.13 -21.25 6.31
CA VAL A 105 -29.28 -21.04 7.48
C VAL A 105 -27.86 -20.71 6.99
N THR A 106 -27.24 -19.72 7.60
CA THR A 106 -25.84 -19.36 7.31
C THR A 106 -25.09 -19.07 8.61
N PRO A 107 -23.80 -19.40 8.70
CA PRO A 107 -22.98 -19.01 9.82
C PRO A 107 -22.75 -17.49 9.85
N ILE A 108 -22.65 -16.92 11.05
CA ILE A 108 -22.44 -15.51 11.25
C ILE A 108 -21.49 -15.25 12.42
N ASN A 109 -20.60 -14.26 12.24
CA ASN A 109 -19.80 -13.66 13.31
C ASN A 109 -20.42 -12.32 13.70
N ILE A 110 -20.90 -12.22 14.92
CA ILE A 110 -21.61 -11.04 15.39
C ILE A 110 -20.70 -10.25 16.33
N PHE A 111 -20.64 -8.95 16.09
CA PHE A 111 -20.03 -8.01 17.00
C PHE A 111 -21.09 -7.15 17.66
N GLY A 112 -21.17 -7.27 18.99
CA GLY A 112 -21.90 -6.33 19.83
C GLY A 112 -21.07 -5.07 19.99
N ILE A 113 -21.62 -3.94 19.58
CA ILE A 113 -20.94 -2.66 19.51
C ILE A 113 -21.69 -1.58 20.28
N GLU A 114 -20.99 -0.56 20.74
CA GLU A 114 -21.53 0.69 21.20
C GLU A 114 -21.46 1.70 20.05
N PRO A 115 -22.60 2.07 19.41
CA PRO A 115 -22.61 2.80 18.15
C PRO A 115 -21.82 4.09 18.16
N ASP A 116 -21.91 4.90 19.22
CA ASP A 116 -21.20 6.19 19.30
C ASP A 116 -19.68 6.04 19.35
N LEU A 117 -19.18 5.00 20.02
CA LEU A 117 -17.75 4.68 20.07
C LEU A 117 -17.27 4.03 18.76
N GLU A 118 -18.13 3.18 18.17
CA GLU A 118 -17.82 2.51 16.93
C GLU A 118 -17.64 3.47 15.75
N LEU A 119 -18.47 4.51 15.67
CA LEU A 119 -18.35 5.57 14.65
C LEU A 119 -17.00 6.32 14.71
N GLN A 120 -16.32 6.30 15.85
CA GLN A 120 -14.98 6.86 16.01
C GLN A 120 -13.87 5.84 15.69
N LEU A 121 -14.18 4.56 15.85
CA LEU A 121 -13.22 3.47 15.79
C LEU A 121 -13.08 2.87 14.38
N SER A 122 -14.15 2.85 13.59
CA SER A 122 -14.16 2.14 12.31
C SER A 122 -14.71 2.98 11.16
N ALA A 123 -14.39 2.54 9.93
CA ALA A 123 -14.92 3.13 8.71
C ALA A 123 -16.38 2.75 8.40
N LEU A 124 -17.09 2.09 9.33
CA LEU A 124 -18.49 1.70 9.13
C LEU A 124 -19.42 2.89 8.83
N LYS A 125 -19.07 4.09 9.31
CA LYS A 125 -19.76 5.35 9.01
C LYS A 125 -19.79 5.70 7.51
N ASP A 126 -18.84 5.18 6.73
CA ASP A 126 -18.72 5.46 5.29
C ASP A 126 -19.62 4.54 4.46
N TYR A 127 -20.12 3.44 5.07
CA TYR A 127 -20.95 2.43 4.43
C TYR A 127 -22.39 2.42 4.90
N LEU A 128 -22.67 2.99 6.07
CA LEU A 128 -24.02 3.00 6.67
C LEU A 128 -24.39 4.41 7.13
N PRO A 129 -25.62 4.86 6.92
CA PRO A 129 -26.09 6.15 7.41
C PRO A 129 -26.19 6.16 8.93
N ARG A 130 -25.95 7.31 9.56
CA ARG A 130 -25.98 7.46 11.02
C ARG A 130 -27.33 7.03 11.65
N SER A 131 -28.44 7.20 10.93
CA SER A 131 -29.76 6.77 11.36
C SER A 131 -29.85 5.28 11.72
N VAL A 132 -29.09 4.43 11.02
CA VAL A 132 -29.05 3.00 11.30
C VAL A 132 -28.33 2.72 12.62
N PHE A 133 -27.29 3.48 12.95
CA PHE A 133 -26.60 3.39 14.26
C PHE A 133 -27.47 3.93 15.40
N ASP A 134 -28.20 5.00 15.16
CA ASP A 134 -29.15 5.54 16.14
C ASP A 134 -30.29 4.51 16.42
N GLU A 135 -30.79 3.86 15.37
CA GLU A 135 -31.78 2.77 15.50
C GLU A 135 -31.20 1.55 16.22
N LEU A 136 -29.93 1.20 15.96
CA LEU A 136 -29.24 0.11 16.67
C LEU A 136 -29.11 0.40 18.17
N SER A 137 -28.91 1.65 18.54
CA SER A 137 -28.86 2.10 19.95
C SER A 137 -30.23 2.03 20.61
N ALA A 138 -31.29 2.36 19.88
CA ALA A 138 -32.66 2.42 20.39
C ALA A 138 -33.36 1.06 20.44
N SER A 139 -32.98 0.13 19.54
CA SER A 139 -33.64 -1.15 19.36
C SER A 139 -32.94 -2.29 20.10
N ALA A 140 -33.64 -2.92 21.05
CA ALA A 140 -33.15 -4.14 21.70
C ALA A 140 -33.17 -5.39 20.80
N GLN A 141 -33.67 -5.31 19.57
CA GLN A 141 -33.82 -6.44 18.66
C GLN A 141 -33.26 -6.15 17.24
N GLY A 142 -32.52 -5.05 17.07
CA GLY A 142 -31.94 -4.66 15.82
C GLY A 142 -30.66 -5.46 15.50
N ILE A 143 -30.51 -5.83 14.23
CA ILE A 143 -29.27 -6.39 13.69
C ILE A 143 -28.96 -5.78 12.33
N ILE A 144 -27.69 -5.46 12.10
CA ILE A 144 -27.16 -5.09 10.80
C ILE A 144 -26.45 -6.32 10.26
N LEU A 145 -26.73 -6.69 9.01
CA LEU A 145 -26.13 -7.86 8.35
C LEU A 145 -25.26 -7.44 7.18
N GLY A 146 -24.18 -8.15 6.96
CA GLY A 146 -23.40 -7.99 5.73
C GLY A 146 -24.20 -8.45 4.51
N LYS A 147 -24.00 -7.77 3.38
CA LYS A 147 -24.73 -8.02 2.12
C LYS A 147 -24.65 -9.47 1.67
N GLY A 148 -23.49 -10.11 1.81
CA GLY A 148 -23.32 -11.51 1.45
C GLY A 148 -24.21 -12.47 2.26
N ILE A 149 -24.53 -12.13 3.53
CA ILE A 149 -25.51 -12.88 4.33
C ILE A 149 -26.94 -12.58 3.86
N ALA A 150 -27.25 -11.30 3.64
CA ALA A 150 -28.55 -10.85 3.18
C ALA A 150 -28.93 -11.51 1.83
N ASP A 151 -28.02 -11.53 0.88
CA ASP A 151 -28.20 -12.16 -0.44
C ASP A 151 -28.43 -13.68 -0.32
N LYS A 152 -27.64 -14.39 0.51
CA LYS A 152 -27.78 -15.84 0.74
C LYS A 152 -29.12 -16.19 1.35
N LEU A 153 -29.62 -15.38 2.26
CA LEU A 153 -30.87 -15.59 2.97
C LEU A 153 -32.07 -14.93 2.28
N GLN A 154 -31.85 -14.12 1.25
CA GLN A 154 -32.85 -13.31 0.54
C GLN A 154 -33.58 -12.36 1.50
N LEU A 155 -32.84 -11.57 2.24
CA LEU A 155 -33.31 -10.62 3.25
C LEU A 155 -33.33 -9.21 2.72
N GLU A 156 -34.35 -8.47 3.15
CA GLU A 156 -34.42 -7.01 2.99
C GLU A 156 -34.46 -6.33 4.37
N VAL A 157 -34.22 -5.01 4.39
CA VAL A 157 -34.35 -4.21 5.61
C VAL A 157 -35.81 -4.26 6.09
N GLY A 158 -36.00 -4.59 7.34
CA GLY A 158 -37.33 -4.81 7.96
C GLY A 158 -37.70 -6.28 8.18
N ASP A 159 -36.99 -7.22 7.55
CA ASP A 159 -37.25 -8.65 7.75
C ASP A 159 -36.81 -9.12 9.14
N SER A 160 -37.49 -10.17 9.62
CA SER A 160 -37.15 -10.83 10.90
C SER A 160 -36.32 -12.09 10.65
N VAL A 161 -35.25 -12.23 11.42
CA VAL A 161 -34.35 -13.39 11.38
C VAL A 161 -34.25 -14.04 12.75
N THR A 162 -34.00 -15.35 12.76
CA THR A 162 -33.73 -16.09 14.00
C THR A 162 -32.23 -16.29 14.14
N LEU A 163 -31.68 -15.74 15.21
CA LEU A 163 -30.29 -15.94 15.60
C LEU A 163 -30.20 -17.11 16.59
N ILE A 164 -29.31 -18.06 16.32
CA ILE A 164 -29.03 -19.22 17.16
C ILE A 164 -27.54 -19.17 17.57
N ILE A 165 -27.32 -19.03 18.89
CA ILE A 165 -25.97 -19.02 19.46
C ILE A 165 -25.78 -20.31 20.24
N PRO A 166 -24.68 -21.09 19.99
CA PRO A 166 -24.41 -22.32 20.75
C PRO A 166 -24.22 -22.05 22.23
N ALA A 167 -24.53 -23.05 23.05
CA ALA A 167 -24.25 -23.03 24.47
C ALA A 167 -22.71 -22.94 24.67
N ALA A 168 -22.25 -21.99 25.48
CA ALA A 168 -20.83 -21.80 25.78
C ALA A 168 -20.64 -21.04 27.10
N GLY A 169 -19.51 -21.29 27.75
CA GLY A 169 -19.12 -20.61 29.01
C GLY A 169 -20.10 -20.87 30.15
N GLU A 170 -20.62 -19.82 30.75
CA GLU A 170 -21.63 -19.88 31.83
C GLU A 170 -23.04 -20.18 31.32
N ARG A 171 -23.24 -20.19 30.02
CA ARG A 171 -24.53 -20.41 29.38
C ARG A 171 -24.75 -21.89 29.08
N ALA A 172 -25.65 -22.52 29.80
CA ALA A 172 -25.96 -23.96 29.69
C ALA A 172 -26.85 -24.32 28.50
N THR A 173 -27.61 -23.37 27.93
CA THR A 173 -28.54 -23.59 26.82
C THR A 173 -28.20 -22.71 25.63
N PRO A 174 -28.50 -23.16 24.39
CA PRO A 174 -28.37 -22.31 23.21
C PRO A 174 -29.22 -21.06 23.33
N GLY A 175 -28.68 -19.93 22.87
CA GLY A 175 -29.41 -18.68 22.73
C GLY A 175 -30.18 -18.65 21.44
N ILE A 176 -31.49 -18.45 21.53
CA ILE A 176 -32.36 -18.25 20.37
C ILE A 176 -33.00 -16.88 20.52
N SER A 177 -32.82 -16.00 19.55
CA SER A 177 -33.38 -14.65 19.54
C SER A 177 -33.95 -14.32 18.17
N MET A 178 -35.11 -13.71 18.15
CA MET A 178 -35.66 -13.10 16.94
C MET A 178 -35.15 -11.66 16.88
N LEU A 179 -34.57 -11.31 15.71
CA LEU A 179 -33.97 -9.99 15.45
C LEU A 179 -34.59 -9.43 14.19
N ASN A 180 -34.64 -8.11 14.09
CA ASN A 180 -35.09 -7.40 12.90
C ASN A 180 -33.88 -6.80 12.17
N VAL A 181 -33.81 -7.00 10.87
CA VAL A 181 -32.77 -6.43 10.02
C VAL A 181 -33.03 -4.94 9.87
N ILE A 182 -32.22 -4.11 10.51
CA ILE A 182 -32.32 -2.64 10.46
C ILE A 182 -31.39 -2.01 9.42
N GLY A 183 -30.41 -2.78 8.90
CA GLY A 183 -29.49 -2.31 7.89
C GLY A 183 -28.75 -3.46 7.21
N ILE A 184 -28.28 -3.21 6.00
CA ILE A 184 -27.44 -4.12 5.24
C ILE A 184 -26.14 -3.39 4.93
N LEU A 185 -25.00 -3.96 5.38
CA LEU A 185 -23.67 -3.44 5.15
C LEU A 185 -23.13 -3.96 3.81
N ASP A 186 -22.82 -3.06 2.90
CA ASP A 186 -22.18 -3.35 1.60
C ASP A 186 -20.81 -2.69 1.57
N SER A 187 -19.79 -3.34 2.10
CA SER A 187 -18.42 -2.85 2.09
C SER A 187 -17.65 -3.27 0.82
N GLY A 188 -18.22 -4.20 0.05
CA GLY A 188 -17.57 -4.82 -1.11
C GLY A 188 -16.38 -5.71 -0.73
N THR A 189 -16.31 -6.18 0.52
CA THR A 189 -15.23 -7.03 1.03
C THR A 189 -15.76 -8.40 1.46
N GLU A 190 -14.86 -9.36 1.68
CA GLU A 190 -15.22 -10.69 2.19
C GLU A 190 -15.88 -10.65 3.58
N ILE A 191 -15.70 -9.57 4.32
CA ILE A 191 -16.30 -9.38 5.65
C ILE A 191 -17.83 -9.45 5.55
N ASP A 192 -18.42 -8.93 4.48
CA ASP A 192 -19.86 -8.94 4.24
C ASP A 192 -20.47 -10.35 4.18
N GLN A 193 -19.63 -11.37 3.95
CA GLN A 193 -20.08 -12.77 3.85
C GLN A 193 -20.41 -13.40 5.21
N ALA A 194 -19.93 -12.82 6.31
CA ALA A 194 -20.04 -13.41 7.64
C ALA A 194 -20.30 -12.41 8.78
N LEU A 195 -20.32 -11.09 8.52
CA LEU A 195 -20.44 -10.05 9.54
C LEU A 195 -21.91 -9.79 9.93
N GLY A 196 -22.16 -9.70 11.24
CA GLY A 196 -23.35 -9.11 11.83
C GLY A 196 -22.97 -8.11 12.93
N LEU A 197 -23.72 -7.00 13.04
CA LEU A 197 -23.56 -6.02 14.10
C LEU A 197 -24.85 -5.92 14.91
N MET A 198 -24.74 -5.84 16.23
CA MET A 198 -25.86 -5.65 17.13
C MET A 198 -25.47 -4.76 18.31
N GLY A 199 -26.43 -4.30 19.08
CA GLY A 199 -26.14 -3.49 20.29
C GLY A 199 -25.30 -4.26 21.33
N LEU A 200 -24.36 -3.56 21.98
CA LEU A 200 -23.41 -4.15 22.94
C LEU A 200 -24.11 -4.88 24.08
N GLN A 201 -25.15 -4.27 24.67
CA GLN A 201 -25.88 -4.84 25.80
C GLN A 201 -26.61 -6.13 25.41
N GLN A 202 -27.26 -6.13 24.26
CA GLN A 202 -27.97 -7.31 23.75
C GLN A 202 -26.99 -8.44 23.45
N ALA A 203 -25.87 -8.15 22.78
CA ALA A 203 -24.81 -9.13 22.53
C ALA A 203 -24.24 -9.71 23.81
N SER A 204 -24.07 -8.88 24.85
CA SER A 204 -23.59 -9.31 26.16
C SER A 204 -24.51 -10.32 26.82
N VAL A 205 -25.83 -10.10 26.77
CA VAL A 205 -26.82 -11.04 27.31
C VAL A 205 -26.78 -12.39 26.58
N LEU A 206 -26.49 -12.37 25.27
CA LEU A 206 -26.39 -13.57 24.44
C LEU A 206 -25.00 -14.25 24.49
N SER A 207 -24.04 -13.64 25.15
CA SER A 207 -22.64 -14.12 25.19
C SER A 207 -22.45 -15.33 26.11
N ALA A 208 -21.26 -15.94 26.03
CA ALA A 208 -20.82 -17.00 26.93
C ALA A 208 -20.71 -16.53 28.39
N PHE A 209 -20.53 -15.23 28.62
CA PHE A 209 -20.45 -14.60 29.93
C PHE A 209 -21.41 -13.40 29.99
N PRO A 210 -22.70 -13.62 30.34
CA PRO A 210 -23.70 -12.58 30.34
C PRO A 210 -23.34 -11.40 31.25
N GLY A 211 -23.58 -10.18 30.78
CA GLY A 211 -23.26 -8.96 31.50
C GLY A 211 -21.80 -8.53 31.43
N ARG A 212 -20.96 -9.21 30.63
CA ARG A 212 -19.57 -8.86 30.41
C ARG A 212 -19.29 -8.57 28.93
N VAL A 213 -18.21 -7.85 28.63
CA VAL A 213 -17.72 -7.66 27.28
C VAL A 213 -16.58 -8.63 26.99
N THR A 214 -16.42 -9.03 25.74
CA THR A 214 -15.35 -9.96 25.33
C THR A 214 -13.99 -9.31 25.43
N GLY A 215 -13.92 -8.01 25.13
CA GLY A 215 -12.66 -7.27 25.13
C GLY A 215 -12.81 -5.81 24.74
N VAL A 216 -11.68 -5.21 24.44
CA VAL A 216 -11.55 -3.82 23.95
C VAL A 216 -10.83 -3.82 22.62
N ARG A 217 -11.40 -3.15 21.62
CA ARG A 217 -10.82 -2.93 20.30
C ARG A 217 -10.12 -1.59 20.25
N LEU A 218 -8.98 -1.53 19.55
CA LEU A 218 -8.18 -0.33 19.36
C LEU A 218 -8.08 0.03 17.88
N GLN A 219 -8.23 1.32 17.63
CA GLN A 219 -7.86 1.98 16.38
C GLN A 219 -6.51 2.67 16.58
N LEU A 220 -5.58 2.46 15.68
CA LEU A 220 -4.24 3.03 15.70
C LEU A 220 -4.02 3.95 14.50
N ASP A 221 -3.19 4.97 14.65
CA ASP A 221 -2.74 5.82 13.54
C ASP A 221 -1.70 5.09 12.66
N ASP A 222 -0.90 4.21 13.27
CA ASP A 222 0.02 3.31 12.57
C ASP A 222 -0.39 1.84 12.77
N LEU A 223 -0.85 1.22 11.69
CA LEU A 223 -1.24 -0.20 11.65
C LEU A 223 -0.10 -1.15 12.02
N PHE A 224 1.13 -0.79 11.66
CA PHE A 224 2.30 -1.63 11.92
C PHE A 224 2.80 -1.54 13.36
N ALA A 225 2.38 -0.52 14.11
CA ALA A 225 2.61 -0.43 15.54
C ALA A 225 1.72 -1.38 16.37
N ALA A 226 0.64 -1.93 15.78
CA ALA A 226 -0.33 -2.77 16.50
C ALA A 226 0.27 -3.94 17.31
N PRO A 227 1.24 -4.72 16.78
CA PRO A 227 1.87 -5.78 17.55
C PRO A 227 2.63 -5.28 18.77
N LEU A 228 3.32 -4.15 18.67
CA LEU A 228 4.09 -3.57 19.76
C LEU A 228 3.15 -3.00 20.84
N VAL A 229 2.14 -2.23 20.43
CA VAL A 229 1.17 -1.60 21.33
C VAL A 229 0.41 -2.65 22.12
N ILE A 230 -0.15 -3.67 21.48
CA ILE A 230 -0.94 -4.68 22.18
C ILE A 230 -0.09 -5.57 23.09
N ASN A 231 1.12 -5.93 22.69
CA ASN A 231 2.00 -6.74 23.52
C ASN A 231 2.49 -5.97 24.75
N SER A 232 2.86 -4.70 24.61
CA SER A 232 3.23 -3.86 25.75
C SER A 232 2.06 -3.70 26.73
N TRP A 233 0.84 -3.40 26.21
CA TRP A 233 -0.33 -3.26 27.05
C TRP A 233 -0.67 -4.52 27.82
N VAL A 234 -0.66 -5.67 27.17
CA VAL A 234 -0.93 -6.98 27.83
C VAL A 234 0.09 -7.29 28.92
N SER A 235 1.36 -6.88 28.75
CA SER A 235 2.41 -7.12 29.75
C SER A 235 2.17 -6.37 31.06
N ASP A 236 1.45 -5.25 31.01
CA ASP A 236 1.11 -4.43 32.19
C ASP A 236 -0.19 -4.87 32.87
N LEU A 237 -0.92 -5.82 32.29
CA LEU A 237 -2.22 -6.27 32.78
C LEU A 237 -2.12 -7.57 33.59
N PRO A 238 -3.08 -7.83 34.52
CA PRO A 238 -3.15 -9.08 35.26
C PRO A 238 -3.28 -10.32 34.38
N ILE A 239 -3.00 -11.48 34.97
CA ILE A 239 -3.16 -12.78 34.29
C ILE A 239 -4.63 -12.97 33.87
N GLY A 240 -4.85 -13.42 32.61
CA GLY A 240 -6.18 -13.64 32.05
C GLY A 240 -6.44 -12.78 30.82
N TYR A 241 -5.70 -11.67 30.66
CA TYR A 241 -5.72 -10.85 29.46
C TYR A 241 -4.80 -11.42 28.40
N TYR A 242 -5.19 -11.30 27.13
CA TYR A 242 -4.36 -11.62 25.97
C TYR A 242 -4.71 -10.69 24.80
N GLY A 243 -3.71 -10.44 23.97
CA GLY A 243 -3.83 -9.54 22.84
C GLY A 243 -3.88 -10.28 21.50
N SER A 244 -4.62 -9.72 20.58
CA SER A 244 -4.56 -10.07 19.16
C SER A 244 -4.41 -8.79 18.35
N ASN A 245 -3.92 -8.89 17.13
CA ASN A 245 -3.83 -7.77 16.20
C ASN A 245 -4.12 -8.25 14.78
N TRP A 246 -4.29 -7.32 13.86
CA TRP A 246 -4.63 -7.62 12.48
C TRP A 246 -3.59 -8.52 11.78
N THR A 247 -2.31 -8.45 12.16
CA THR A 247 -1.27 -9.29 11.54
C THR A 247 -1.40 -10.76 11.91
N ARG A 248 -2.09 -11.09 13.00
CA ARG A 248 -2.41 -12.47 13.39
C ARG A 248 -3.71 -12.97 12.78
N THR A 249 -4.70 -12.10 12.67
CA THR A 249 -6.01 -12.44 12.09
C THR A 249 -5.97 -12.47 10.57
N GLN A 250 -5.14 -11.62 9.97
CA GLN A 250 -4.94 -11.47 8.52
C GLN A 250 -3.46 -11.73 8.13
N GLY A 251 -2.85 -12.78 8.71
CA GLY A 251 -1.44 -13.12 8.51
C GLY A 251 -1.04 -13.28 7.05
N ASN A 252 -1.89 -13.95 6.26
CA ASN A 252 -1.67 -14.13 4.82
C ASN A 252 -1.60 -12.79 4.07
N LEU A 253 -2.48 -11.85 4.43
CA LEU A 253 -2.49 -10.50 3.85
C LEU A 253 -1.22 -9.73 4.23
N TYR A 254 -0.82 -9.81 5.50
CA TYR A 254 0.41 -9.17 5.98
C TYR A 254 1.64 -9.72 5.25
N GLU A 255 1.76 -11.04 5.12
CA GLU A 255 2.85 -11.68 4.39
C GLU A 255 2.84 -11.32 2.91
N ALA A 256 1.67 -11.25 2.27
CA ALA A 256 1.54 -10.83 0.88
C ALA A 256 2.01 -9.38 0.68
N ILE A 257 1.65 -8.45 1.56
CA ILE A 257 2.12 -7.06 1.53
C ILE A 257 3.65 -6.99 1.68
N GLN A 258 4.22 -7.72 2.66
CA GLN A 258 5.66 -7.74 2.89
C GLN A 258 6.41 -8.36 1.70
N MET A 259 5.89 -9.45 1.13
CA MET A 259 6.46 -10.08 -0.07
C MET A 259 6.43 -9.12 -1.26
N SER A 260 5.30 -8.44 -1.48
CA SER A 260 5.16 -7.45 -2.55
C SER A 260 6.17 -6.31 -2.42
N LYS A 261 6.37 -5.77 -1.20
CA LYS A 261 7.38 -4.73 -0.93
C LYS A 261 8.79 -5.22 -1.29
N ARG A 262 9.17 -6.42 -0.88
CA ARG A 262 10.48 -7.00 -1.22
C ARG A 262 10.67 -7.22 -2.72
N LEU A 263 9.62 -7.67 -3.42
CA LEU A 263 9.66 -7.84 -4.88
C LEU A 263 9.83 -6.50 -5.58
N VAL A 264 9.14 -5.46 -5.13
CA VAL A 264 9.29 -4.10 -5.68
C VAL A 264 10.70 -3.57 -5.43
N GLU A 265 11.25 -3.71 -4.23
CA GLU A 265 12.64 -3.34 -3.92
C GLU A 265 13.64 -4.03 -4.85
N LEU A 266 13.46 -5.33 -5.09
CA LEU A 266 14.31 -6.10 -6.01
C LEU A 266 14.18 -5.62 -7.44
N LEU A 267 12.96 -5.37 -7.91
CA LEU A 267 12.71 -4.82 -9.25
C LEU A 267 13.32 -3.42 -9.41
N LEU A 268 13.20 -2.57 -8.39
CA LEU A 268 13.83 -1.25 -8.34
C LEU A 268 15.35 -1.37 -8.50
N PHE A 269 15.98 -2.24 -7.74
CA PHE A 269 17.41 -2.49 -7.84
C PHE A 269 17.83 -2.95 -9.25
N LEU A 270 17.06 -3.87 -9.86
CA LEU A 270 17.33 -4.39 -11.20
C LEU A 270 17.23 -3.28 -12.25
N ILE A 271 16.17 -2.47 -12.23
CA ILE A 271 15.97 -1.38 -13.18
C ILE A 271 17.08 -0.34 -13.07
N ILE A 272 17.47 -0.01 -11.83
CA ILE A 272 18.59 0.90 -11.55
C ILE A 272 19.90 0.35 -12.12
N ALA A 273 20.18 -0.94 -11.91
CA ALA A 273 21.39 -1.59 -12.42
C ALA A 273 21.43 -1.56 -13.96
N ILE A 274 20.30 -1.82 -14.63
CA ILE A 274 20.18 -1.75 -16.09
C ILE A 274 20.40 -0.32 -16.59
N ALA A 275 19.81 0.68 -15.94
CA ALA A 275 19.97 2.08 -16.32
C ALA A 275 21.44 2.53 -16.17
N ALA A 276 22.11 2.18 -15.06
CA ALA A 276 23.51 2.46 -14.84
C ALA A 276 24.42 1.80 -15.90
N PHE A 277 24.18 0.52 -16.19
CA PHE A 277 24.94 -0.20 -17.20
C PHE A 277 24.78 0.42 -18.59
N ASN A 278 23.56 0.80 -18.97
CA ASN A 278 23.27 1.45 -20.24
C ASN A 278 23.99 2.82 -20.35
N LEU A 279 23.96 3.62 -19.27
CA LEU A 279 24.65 4.91 -19.22
C LEU A 279 26.18 4.75 -19.35
N VAL A 280 26.78 3.80 -18.62
CA VAL A 280 28.22 3.49 -18.72
C VAL A 280 28.59 3.10 -20.14
N SER A 281 27.84 2.18 -20.74
CA SER A 281 28.09 1.67 -22.10
C SER A 281 28.05 2.80 -23.14
N THR A 282 27.06 3.68 -23.03
CA THR A 282 26.91 4.84 -23.91
C THR A 282 28.06 5.83 -23.77
N LEU A 283 28.42 6.18 -22.53
CA LEU A 283 29.51 7.11 -22.30
C LEU A 283 30.85 6.53 -22.75
N ILE A 284 31.11 5.23 -22.59
CA ILE A 284 32.31 4.59 -23.15
C ILE A 284 32.36 4.75 -24.67
N MET A 285 31.24 4.54 -25.36
CA MET A 285 31.19 4.68 -26.82
C MET A 285 31.40 6.13 -27.27
N VAL A 286 30.81 7.08 -26.56
CA VAL A 286 31.06 8.52 -26.81
C VAL A 286 32.54 8.87 -26.59
N VAL A 287 33.19 8.32 -25.56
CA VAL A 287 34.63 8.50 -25.32
C VAL A 287 35.46 7.96 -26.49
N VAL A 288 35.11 6.79 -27.02
CA VAL A 288 35.82 6.20 -28.16
C VAL A 288 35.64 7.05 -29.45
N ASP A 289 34.43 7.53 -29.70
CA ASP A 289 34.14 8.41 -30.86
C ASP A 289 34.88 9.77 -30.77
N LYS A 290 35.13 10.24 -29.54
CA LYS A 290 35.76 11.52 -29.25
C LYS A 290 37.26 11.45 -28.93
N GLN A 291 37.92 10.32 -29.24
CA GLN A 291 39.35 10.15 -28.96
C GLN A 291 40.23 11.19 -29.64
N GLY A 292 39.95 11.55 -30.90
CA GLY A 292 40.67 12.60 -31.62
C GLY A 292 40.50 13.98 -30.98
N ASP A 293 39.24 14.36 -30.65
CA ASP A 293 38.98 15.65 -29.96
C ASP A 293 39.65 15.70 -28.60
N ILE A 294 39.67 14.61 -27.82
CA ILE A 294 40.38 14.50 -26.54
C ILE A 294 41.88 14.66 -26.74
N ALA A 295 42.48 14.03 -27.76
CA ALA A 295 43.90 14.13 -28.06
C ALA A 295 44.28 15.59 -28.35
N ILE A 296 43.49 16.28 -29.19
CA ILE A 296 43.71 17.70 -29.52
C ILE A 296 43.63 18.56 -28.24
N LEU A 297 42.61 18.36 -27.40
CA LEU A 297 42.49 19.12 -26.15
C LEU A 297 43.72 18.90 -25.24
N ARG A 298 44.23 17.68 -25.16
CA ARG A 298 45.43 17.36 -24.34
C ARG A 298 46.72 17.95 -24.93
N THR A 299 46.89 17.99 -26.25
CA THR A 299 48.02 18.66 -26.86
C THR A 299 47.99 20.19 -26.66
N LEU A 300 46.80 20.77 -26.56
CA LEU A 300 46.58 22.18 -26.21
C LEU A 300 46.75 22.47 -24.70
N GLY A 301 47.09 21.45 -23.88
CA GLY A 301 47.42 21.62 -22.47
C GLY A 301 46.30 21.30 -21.48
N ALA A 302 45.19 20.70 -21.93
CA ALA A 302 44.10 20.28 -21.01
C ALA A 302 44.58 19.21 -20.03
N SER A 303 44.31 19.44 -18.75
CA SER A 303 44.64 18.52 -17.64
C SER A 303 43.69 17.30 -17.63
N THR A 304 44.19 16.23 -16.99
CA THR A 304 43.38 15.01 -16.77
C THR A 304 42.06 15.34 -16.04
N GLY A 305 42.07 16.25 -15.06
CA GLY A 305 40.88 16.66 -14.33
C GLY A 305 39.87 17.43 -15.19
N GLU A 306 40.33 18.23 -16.15
CA GLU A 306 39.45 18.94 -17.10
C GLU A 306 38.76 17.97 -18.04
N ILE A 307 39.45 16.94 -18.54
CA ILE A 307 38.85 15.90 -19.37
C ILE A 307 37.81 15.13 -18.58
N ILE A 308 38.11 14.70 -17.34
CA ILE A 308 37.13 14.06 -16.44
C ILE A 308 35.90 14.96 -16.28
N GLY A 309 36.14 16.26 -15.98
CA GLY A 309 35.06 17.23 -15.79
C GLY A 309 34.15 17.39 -17.00
N ILE A 310 34.69 17.37 -18.24
CA ILE A 310 33.88 17.44 -19.47
C ILE A 310 32.91 16.26 -19.58
N PHE A 311 33.39 15.03 -19.38
CA PHE A 311 32.54 13.83 -19.47
C PHE A 311 31.60 13.67 -18.29
N MET A 312 31.99 14.13 -17.10
CA MET A 312 31.10 14.21 -15.93
C MET A 312 29.93 15.17 -16.18
N VAL A 313 30.17 16.32 -16.78
CA VAL A 313 29.13 17.28 -17.16
C VAL A 313 28.20 16.67 -18.21
N GLN A 314 28.75 15.98 -19.21
CA GLN A 314 27.95 15.32 -20.25
C GLN A 314 27.07 14.20 -19.66
N GLY A 315 27.63 13.30 -18.83
CA GLY A 315 26.86 12.26 -18.14
C GLY A 315 25.81 12.84 -17.19
N GLY A 316 26.16 13.91 -16.47
CA GLY A 316 25.24 14.65 -15.62
C GLY A 316 24.05 15.25 -16.38
N LEU A 317 24.30 15.82 -17.57
CA LEU A 317 23.23 16.36 -18.44
C LEU A 317 22.29 15.26 -18.93
N ILE A 318 22.81 14.10 -19.36
CA ILE A 318 22.00 12.94 -19.75
C ILE A 318 21.16 12.48 -18.54
N GLY A 319 21.78 12.41 -17.36
CA GLY A 319 21.12 12.06 -16.11
C GLY A 319 19.97 13.03 -15.77
N VAL A 320 20.22 14.34 -15.80
CA VAL A 320 19.22 15.36 -15.47
C VAL A 320 18.06 15.35 -16.48
N VAL A 321 18.37 15.36 -17.79
CA VAL A 321 17.35 15.35 -18.84
C VAL A 321 16.54 14.05 -18.80
N GLY A 322 17.22 12.91 -18.71
CA GLY A 322 16.57 11.60 -18.66
C GLY A 322 15.69 11.44 -17.41
N THR A 323 16.18 11.82 -16.23
CA THR A 323 15.41 11.78 -15.00
C THR A 323 14.22 12.73 -15.03
N SER A 324 14.40 13.98 -15.48
CA SER A 324 13.29 14.94 -15.55
C SER A 324 12.18 14.49 -16.48
N LEU A 325 12.54 14.04 -17.70
CA LEU A 325 11.56 13.51 -18.67
C LEU A 325 10.92 12.22 -18.15
N GLY A 326 11.71 11.35 -17.51
CA GLY A 326 11.21 10.11 -16.90
C GLY A 326 10.22 10.36 -15.78
N VAL A 327 10.51 11.32 -14.90
CA VAL A 327 9.58 11.73 -13.82
C VAL A 327 8.29 12.29 -14.41
N ILE A 328 8.38 13.22 -15.38
CA ILE A 328 7.19 13.79 -16.01
C ILE A 328 6.34 12.68 -16.65
N LEU A 329 6.95 11.79 -17.41
CA LEU A 329 6.24 10.69 -18.06
C LEU A 329 5.64 9.73 -17.03
N GLY A 330 6.39 9.38 -15.98
CA GLY A 330 5.95 8.50 -14.90
C GLY A 330 4.77 9.07 -14.12
N VAL A 331 4.81 10.37 -13.79
CA VAL A 331 3.70 11.07 -13.13
C VAL A 331 2.45 11.06 -14.01
N VAL A 332 2.59 11.40 -15.29
CA VAL A 332 1.45 11.37 -16.23
C VAL A 332 0.86 9.96 -16.34
N LEU A 333 1.70 8.94 -16.50
CA LEU A 333 1.25 7.55 -16.56
C LEU A 333 0.57 7.12 -15.26
N SER A 334 1.13 7.48 -14.11
CA SER A 334 0.55 7.16 -12.79
C SER A 334 -0.83 7.77 -12.60
N LEU A 335 -1.04 9.00 -13.05
CA LEU A 335 -2.34 9.68 -12.96
C LEU A 335 -3.39 9.08 -13.93
N CYS A 336 -2.94 8.54 -15.06
CA CYS A 336 -3.83 8.03 -16.10
C CYS A 336 -3.98 6.50 -16.09
N VAL A 337 -3.18 5.76 -15.31
CA VAL A 337 -3.12 4.29 -15.39
C VAL A 337 -4.45 3.62 -15.09
N THR A 338 -5.18 4.10 -14.10
CA THR A 338 -6.50 3.56 -13.73
C THR A 338 -7.48 3.66 -14.89
N ASP A 339 -7.59 4.85 -15.50
CA ASP A 339 -8.47 5.09 -16.64
C ASP A 339 -8.00 4.32 -17.89
N LEU A 340 -6.68 4.25 -18.11
CA LEU A 340 -6.07 3.53 -19.22
C LEU A 340 -6.38 2.03 -19.15
N VAL A 341 -6.24 1.43 -17.97
CA VAL A 341 -6.53 0.00 -17.77
C VAL A 341 -8.02 -0.26 -17.96
N GLN A 342 -8.92 0.53 -17.38
CA GLN A 342 -10.35 0.40 -17.58
C GLN A 342 -10.76 0.57 -19.06
N TRP A 343 -10.13 1.48 -19.78
CA TRP A 343 -10.34 1.65 -21.21
C TRP A 343 -9.89 0.41 -21.99
N LEU A 344 -8.75 -0.16 -21.63
CA LEU A 344 -8.20 -1.36 -22.27
C LEU A 344 -9.09 -2.58 -21.99
N GLU A 345 -9.58 -2.74 -20.76
CA GLU A 345 -10.54 -3.79 -20.37
C GLU A 345 -11.83 -3.72 -21.21
N ARG A 346 -12.35 -2.51 -21.44
CA ARG A 346 -13.54 -2.32 -22.28
C ARG A 346 -13.30 -2.72 -23.75
N ILE A 347 -12.11 -2.45 -24.29
CA ILE A 347 -11.78 -2.81 -25.68
C ILE A 347 -11.55 -4.31 -25.83
N LEU A 348 -10.83 -4.91 -24.88
CA LEU A 348 -10.48 -6.33 -24.94
C LEU A 348 -11.62 -7.24 -24.46
N GLY A 349 -12.65 -6.70 -23.80
CA GLY A 349 -13.75 -7.47 -23.21
C GLY A 349 -13.30 -8.42 -22.10
N VAL A 350 -12.14 -8.16 -21.47
CA VAL A 350 -11.55 -8.99 -20.41
C VAL A 350 -11.37 -8.13 -19.18
N GLN A 351 -11.80 -8.61 -18.02
CA GLN A 351 -11.48 -8.01 -16.74
C GLN A 351 -10.15 -8.57 -16.24
N PHE A 352 -9.13 -7.71 -16.04
CA PHE A 352 -7.83 -8.11 -15.53
C PHE A 352 -7.87 -8.41 -14.02
N LEU A 353 -8.71 -7.69 -13.28
CA LEU A 353 -8.94 -7.88 -11.86
C LEU A 353 -10.36 -8.38 -11.65
N GLN A 354 -10.51 -9.69 -11.42
CA GLN A 354 -11.79 -10.30 -11.10
C GLN A 354 -12.06 -10.12 -9.60
N SER A 355 -13.22 -9.57 -9.26
CA SER A 355 -13.66 -9.34 -7.87
C SER A 355 -13.79 -10.64 -7.04
N ASP A 356 -13.88 -11.81 -7.68
CA ASP A 356 -13.94 -13.11 -7.01
C ASP A 356 -12.60 -13.56 -6.41
N VAL A 357 -11.47 -12.98 -6.88
CA VAL A 357 -10.11 -13.36 -6.47
C VAL A 357 -9.41 -12.22 -5.75
N TYR A 358 -9.71 -10.98 -6.14
CA TYR A 358 -9.10 -9.78 -5.57
C TYR A 358 -10.16 -8.88 -4.93
N PRO A 359 -9.91 -8.33 -3.74
CA PRO A 359 -10.86 -7.44 -3.07
C PRO A 359 -11.05 -6.08 -3.76
N ILE A 360 -10.37 -5.86 -4.89
CA ILE A 360 -10.35 -4.60 -5.64
C ILE A 360 -10.63 -4.90 -7.11
N SER A 361 -11.64 -4.25 -7.69
CA SER A 361 -12.09 -4.43 -9.08
C SER A 361 -11.44 -3.44 -10.08
N TYR A 362 -10.50 -2.63 -9.66
CA TYR A 362 -9.77 -1.66 -10.49
C TYR A 362 -8.31 -1.56 -10.06
N LEU A 363 -7.45 -1.06 -10.94
CA LEU A 363 -6.03 -0.85 -10.62
C LEU A 363 -5.88 0.48 -9.85
N PRO A 364 -5.61 0.46 -8.54
CA PRO A 364 -5.42 1.68 -7.77
C PRO A 364 -4.05 2.29 -8.07
N SER A 365 -3.94 3.60 -8.04
CA SER A 365 -2.70 4.33 -8.12
C SER A 365 -2.71 5.48 -7.13
N ASP A 366 -1.64 5.60 -6.35
CA ASP A 366 -1.44 6.65 -5.36
C ASP A 366 -0.05 7.26 -5.50
N LEU A 367 0.01 8.45 -6.09
CA LEU A 367 1.26 9.14 -6.35
C LEU A 367 1.73 9.85 -5.08
N GLN A 368 2.83 9.38 -4.50
CA GLN A 368 3.49 10.03 -3.36
C GLN A 368 4.69 10.85 -3.84
N TRP A 369 4.68 12.16 -3.57
CA TRP A 369 5.76 13.07 -3.98
C TRP A 369 7.10 12.76 -3.31
N SER A 370 7.09 12.16 -2.12
CA SER A 370 8.28 11.65 -1.44
C SER A 370 9.01 10.61 -2.28
N ASP A 371 8.28 9.67 -2.87
CA ASP A 371 8.83 8.58 -3.67
C ASP A 371 9.37 9.11 -4.99
N VAL A 372 8.63 10.02 -5.64
CA VAL A 372 9.11 10.71 -6.85
C VAL A 372 10.43 11.42 -6.58
N GLY A 373 10.54 12.13 -5.43
CA GLY A 373 11.77 12.79 -5.00
C GLY A 373 12.92 11.81 -4.77
N GLN A 374 12.66 10.69 -4.09
CA GLN A 374 13.66 9.64 -3.84
C GLN A 374 14.14 8.99 -5.14
N ILE A 375 13.22 8.66 -6.06
CA ILE A 375 13.57 8.09 -7.37
C ILE A 375 14.43 9.08 -8.17
N ALA A 376 14.02 10.34 -8.23
CA ALA A 376 14.76 11.37 -8.96
C ALA A 376 16.18 11.55 -8.40
N LEU A 377 16.29 11.65 -7.08
CA LEU A 377 17.60 11.77 -6.41
C LEU A 377 18.48 10.54 -6.67
N THR A 378 17.92 9.35 -6.52
CA THR A 378 18.64 8.09 -6.74
C THR A 378 19.11 7.98 -8.20
N ALA A 379 18.25 8.29 -9.18
CA ALA A 379 18.61 8.27 -10.59
C ALA A 379 19.75 9.27 -10.91
N LEU A 380 19.71 10.48 -10.34
CA LEU A 380 20.77 11.47 -10.50
C LEU A 380 22.10 11.02 -9.87
N VAL A 381 22.05 10.48 -8.66
CA VAL A 381 23.23 9.96 -7.96
C VAL A 381 23.87 8.83 -8.75
N ILE A 382 23.07 7.89 -9.23
CA ILE A 382 23.55 6.76 -10.02
C ILE A 382 24.12 7.23 -11.36
N SER A 383 23.46 8.16 -12.05
CA SER A 383 23.97 8.75 -13.29
C SER A 383 25.32 9.43 -13.10
N PHE A 384 25.49 10.11 -11.96
CA PHE A 384 26.77 10.73 -11.59
C PHE A 384 27.87 9.68 -11.40
N PHE A 385 27.64 8.65 -10.59
CA PHE A 385 28.62 7.59 -10.36
C PHE A 385 28.90 6.75 -11.61
N ALA A 386 27.89 6.45 -12.40
CA ALA A 386 28.03 5.70 -13.64
C ALA A 386 28.88 6.44 -14.68
N SER A 387 28.87 7.78 -14.69
CA SER A 387 29.70 8.61 -15.56
C SER A 387 31.17 8.66 -15.16
N LEU A 388 31.51 8.33 -13.90
CA LEU A 388 32.88 8.44 -13.38
C LEU A 388 33.87 7.49 -14.08
N TYR A 389 33.47 6.23 -14.30
CA TYR A 389 34.34 5.25 -14.96
C TYR A 389 34.67 5.61 -16.42
N PRO A 390 33.70 5.94 -17.28
CA PRO A 390 34.01 6.42 -18.64
C PRO A 390 34.83 7.70 -18.68
N ALA A 391 34.55 8.66 -17.78
CA ALA A 391 35.30 9.90 -17.67
C ALA A 391 36.76 9.66 -17.29
N TRP A 392 37.00 8.77 -16.33
CA TRP A 392 38.36 8.35 -15.97
C TRP A 392 39.08 7.65 -17.12
N ARG A 393 38.39 6.79 -17.87
CA ARG A 393 38.98 6.13 -19.06
C ARG A 393 39.33 7.16 -20.14
N ALA A 394 38.46 8.13 -20.40
CA ALA A 394 38.73 9.25 -21.33
C ALA A 394 40.01 10.02 -20.99
N SER A 395 40.26 10.27 -19.69
CA SER A 395 41.43 11.00 -19.24
C SER A 395 42.77 10.28 -19.43
N ARG A 396 42.76 8.97 -19.69
CA ARG A 396 43.95 8.13 -19.90
C ARG A 396 44.32 7.93 -21.38
N ILE A 397 43.56 8.51 -22.31
CA ILE A 397 43.88 8.44 -23.76
C ILE A 397 45.19 9.15 -24.01
N GLN A 398 46.14 8.46 -24.67
CA GLN A 398 47.41 9.03 -25.07
C GLN A 398 47.29 9.78 -26.40
N PRO A 399 47.66 11.07 -26.49
CA PRO A 399 47.51 11.85 -27.73
C PRO A 399 48.24 11.26 -28.95
N ALA A 400 49.42 10.66 -28.70
CA ALA A 400 50.22 10.06 -29.77
C ALA A 400 49.56 8.87 -30.45
N ASP A 401 48.84 8.02 -29.68
CA ASP A 401 48.15 6.86 -30.24
C ASP A 401 46.86 7.26 -30.95
N ALA A 402 46.11 8.21 -30.39
CA ALA A 402 44.87 8.65 -30.99
C ALA A 402 45.03 9.36 -32.35
N LEU A 403 46.08 10.16 -32.51
CA LEU A 403 46.36 10.92 -33.75
C LEU A 403 47.06 10.08 -34.83
N ARG A 404 47.55 8.88 -34.51
CA ARG A 404 48.19 7.97 -35.46
C ARG A 404 47.20 7.16 -36.31
N TYR A 405 45.99 6.99 -35.81
CA TYR A 405 44.94 6.15 -36.43
C TYR A 405 43.83 6.95 -37.12
N GLU A 406 43.93 8.31 -37.17
CA GLU A 406 43.18 9.17 -38.09
C GLU A 406 43.94 9.32 -39.42
#